data_fe1ec067d0d4a90298ac86e8663e2baf
#
_entry.id   fe1ec067d0d4a90298ac86e8663e2baf
#
_cell.length_a   1.000
_cell.length_b   1.000
_cell.length_c   1.000
_cell.angle_alpha   90.00
_cell.angle_beta   90.00
_cell.angle_gamma   90.00
#
_symmetry.space_group_name_H-M   'P 1'
#
loop_
_entity.id
_entity.type
_entity.pdbx_description
1 polymer ?
#
loop_
_entity_poly.entity_id
_entity_poly.type
_entity_poly.pdbx_seq_one_letter_code
_entity_poly.pdbx_strand_id
1 'polypeptide(L)'
;MKLILTAAVALATPAAPVAAQVAAPVAAPIAAQRADAVIRHVTIVDVEHGRAKADQAVAWRNGTIVAVGADATIARRWRTTSVIDGKGRYLIPGLWDMHVHFGGGPDLIAENKALLPLYIAHGITTIRDCSGDLPDQVLAWRGEIARGTLFGPRLLTSGAKLEGIKPIWKGTIEVGSRADVDAAIAHEKTVGVDFVKITDNTLDPKLFLYAVSRARAAGLRVSGHIPMQDTVGQAIDAGISSIEHLDYAYKAGVRDEADIAADFAAGRIDRAEANRRIDTGFDPATAMAAYRRMAAKAVFVTPTLNISSITAHLDATSHANDAYLAYIGPGLRKTYDWRVQRAATATPAEIEARHAHFDRVAAILPMLNKAGVTIMAGTDAGFLNSYDYPGVGLHDELALYVKYGLTPSQALASATRVGPAWFGEMARYGGIAPGKAADLVLLDRNPLQSIAATRAIRMVVLRGRSYDRAALDGMLAATRAKVSEWNAAAKRN
;
A
#
# COMPACT_ATOMS: atom_id res chain seq x y z
N MET A 1 -91.24 -72.26 -12.43
CA MET A 1 -90.03 -73.04 -12.37
C MET A 1 -88.95 -72.25 -13.11
N LYS A 2 -88.15 -71.45 -12.37
CA LYS A 2 -87.04 -70.65 -12.96
C LYS A 2 -85.77 -71.10 -12.32
N LEU A 3 -84.81 -71.61 -13.12
CA LEU A 3 -83.48 -71.98 -12.75
C LEU A 3 -82.72 -70.69 -12.56
N ILE A 4 -81.99 -70.61 -11.45
CA ILE A 4 -80.96 -69.55 -11.19
C ILE A 4 -79.62 -70.20 -11.38
N LEU A 5 -78.85 -69.68 -12.36
CA LEU A 5 -77.46 -70.04 -12.61
C LEU A 5 -76.53 -69.04 -11.80
N THR A 6 -75.79 -69.59 -10.90
CA THR A 6 -74.78 -68.82 -10.17
C THR A 6 -73.44 -68.87 -10.92
N ALA A 7 -72.97 -67.74 -11.37
CA ALA A 7 -71.58 -67.61 -11.97
C ALA A 7 -70.54 -67.23 -10.86
N ALA A 8 -69.52 -68.01 -10.75
CA ALA A 8 -68.37 -67.72 -9.88
C ALA A 8 -67.42 -66.80 -10.61
N VAL A 9 -67.12 -65.61 -10.02
CA VAL A 9 -66.18 -64.68 -10.50
C VAL A 9 -64.84 -64.96 -9.79
N ALA A 10 -63.81 -65.32 -10.54
CA ALA A 10 -62.43 -65.46 -10.04
C ALA A 10 -61.75 -64.06 -10.00
N LEU A 11 -61.36 -63.58 -8.83
CA LEU A 11 -60.58 -62.35 -8.62
C LEU A 11 -59.13 -62.66 -8.91
N ALA A 12 -58.56 -62.11 -10.00
CA ALA A 12 -57.16 -62.07 -10.28
C ALA A 12 -56.49 -60.83 -9.56
N THR A 13 -55.59 -61.07 -8.65
CA THR A 13 -54.78 -60.05 -8.02
C THR A 13 -53.66 -59.57 -8.97
N PRO A 14 -53.53 -58.24 -9.23
CA PRO A 14 -52.36 -57.74 -10.03
C PRO A 14 -51.09 -57.84 -9.24
N ALA A 15 -49.99 -58.44 -9.82
CA ALA A 15 -48.68 -58.40 -9.30
C ALA A 15 -48.09 -56.97 -9.44
N ALA A 16 -47.65 -56.39 -8.33
CA ALA A 16 -46.97 -55.10 -8.33
C ALA A 16 -45.61 -55.15 -9.05
N PRO A 17 -45.24 -54.18 -9.89
CA PRO A 17 -43.94 -54.17 -10.54
C PRO A 17 -42.83 -53.92 -9.49
N VAL A 18 -41.85 -54.77 -9.45
CA VAL A 18 -40.59 -54.55 -8.72
C VAL A 18 -39.85 -53.39 -9.37
N ALA A 19 -39.81 -52.22 -8.70
CA ALA A 19 -39.02 -51.08 -9.13
C ALA A 19 -37.54 -51.44 -9.02
N ALA A 20 -36.89 -51.60 -10.16
CA ALA A 20 -35.41 -51.70 -10.22
C ALA A 20 -34.82 -50.40 -9.65
N GLN A 21 -34.18 -50.47 -8.49
CA GLN A 21 -33.35 -49.38 -7.97
C GLN A 21 -32.19 -49.12 -8.96
N VAL A 22 -32.32 -48.06 -9.75
CA VAL A 22 -31.23 -47.55 -10.55
C VAL A 22 -30.21 -46.98 -9.57
N ALA A 23 -29.08 -47.68 -9.38
CA ALA A 23 -27.96 -47.18 -8.60
C ALA A 23 -27.54 -45.84 -9.18
N ALA A 24 -27.52 -44.82 -8.33
CA ALA A 24 -27.05 -43.49 -8.73
C ALA A 24 -25.60 -43.64 -9.29
N PRO A 25 -25.28 -42.97 -10.41
CA PRO A 25 -23.94 -43.08 -11.00
C PRO A 25 -22.92 -42.66 -9.97
N VAL A 26 -22.01 -43.56 -9.63
CA VAL A 26 -20.81 -43.24 -8.82
C VAL A 26 -20.04 -42.21 -9.62
N ALA A 27 -19.98 -40.97 -9.12
CA ALA A 27 -19.24 -39.91 -9.77
C ALA A 27 -17.82 -40.36 -10.03
N ALA A 28 -17.37 -40.36 -11.29
CA ALA A 28 -16.03 -40.72 -11.67
C ALA A 28 -15.04 -39.93 -10.82
N PRO A 29 -13.96 -40.53 -10.34
CA PRO A 29 -12.97 -39.82 -9.51
C PRO A 29 -12.41 -38.66 -10.31
N ILE A 30 -12.63 -37.41 -9.80
CA ILE A 30 -12.09 -36.20 -10.40
C ILE A 30 -10.57 -36.35 -10.42
N ALA A 31 -9.98 -36.35 -11.62
CA ALA A 31 -8.53 -36.47 -11.79
C ALA A 31 -7.84 -35.36 -10.94
N ALA A 32 -6.88 -35.80 -10.11
CA ALA A 32 -6.18 -34.89 -9.21
C ALA A 32 -5.38 -33.86 -10.03
N GLN A 33 -5.61 -32.59 -9.78
CA GLN A 33 -4.91 -31.47 -10.43
C GLN A 33 -3.53 -31.25 -9.79
N ARG A 34 -2.57 -30.71 -10.55
CA ARG A 34 -1.22 -30.41 -10.04
C ARG A 34 -1.12 -28.93 -9.62
N ALA A 35 -0.49 -28.69 -8.49
CA ALA A 35 -0.06 -27.39 -8.00
C ALA A 35 1.45 -27.39 -7.73
N ASP A 36 2.09 -26.21 -7.75
CA ASP A 36 3.50 -26.09 -7.36
C ASP A 36 3.63 -26.25 -5.84
N ALA A 37 2.69 -25.64 -5.09
CA ALA A 37 2.61 -25.81 -3.65
C ALA A 37 1.15 -25.66 -3.16
N VAL A 38 0.92 -26.19 -1.95
CA VAL A 38 -0.33 -26.05 -1.21
C VAL A 38 0.00 -25.68 0.24
N ILE A 39 -0.57 -24.59 0.73
CA ILE A 39 -0.59 -24.29 2.16
C ILE A 39 -1.90 -24.80 2.76
N ARG A 40 -1.82 -25.53 3.85
CA ARG A 40 -2.92 -26.25 4.50
C ARG A 40 -3.15 -25.76 5.93
N HIS A 41 -4.33 -26.08 6.47
CA HIS A 41 -4.70 -25.78 7.86
C HIS A 41 -4.45 -24.31 8.23
N VAL A 42 -4.83 -23.38 7.33
CA VAL A 42 -4.72 -21.93 7.59
C VAL A 42 -6.08 -21.32 7.94
N THR A 43 -6.04 -20.23 8.69
CA THR A 43 -7.16 -19.31 8.85
C THR A 43 -7.01 -18.20 7.81
N ILE A 44 -7.81 -18.21 6.74
CA ILE A 44 -7.79 -17.15 5.73
C ILE A 44 -8.50 -15.91 6.29
N VAL A 45 -7.84 -14.77 6.20
CA VAL A 45 -8.39 -13.46 6.53
C VAL A 45 -8.99 -12.85 5.26
N ASP A 46 -10.29 -12.71 5.24
CA ASP A 46 -10.99 -11.92 4.22
C ASP A 46 -10.85 -10.43 4.58
N VAL A 47 -9.89 -9.80 3.92
CA VAL A 47 -9.54 -8.38 4.14
C VAL A 47 -10.62 -7.42 3.60
N GLU A 48 -11.56 -7.92 2.79
CA GLU A 48 -12.68 -7.13 2.28
C GLU A 48 -13.78 -6.97 3.31
N HIS A 49 -14.12 -8.06 3.98
CA HIS A 49 -15.24 -8.09 4.91
C HIS A 49 -14.81 -8.14 6.38
N GLY A 50 -13.49 -8.13 6.65
CA GLY A 50 -12.96 -8.20 8.01
C GLY A 50 -13.34 -9.49 8.73
N ARG A 51 -13.31 -10.63 8.04
CA ARG A 51 -13.68 -11.94 8.58
C ARG A 51 -12.52 -12.91 8.48
N ALA A 52 -12.49 -13.88 9.37
CA ALA A 52 -11.52 -14.97 9.35
C ALA A 52 -12.23 -16.31 9.19
N LYS A 53 -11.73 -17.17 8.29
CA LYS A 53 -12.26 -18.51 8.03
C LYS A 53 -11.18 -19.54 8.29
N ALA A 54 -11.39 -20.35 9.32
CA ALA A 54 -10.46 -21.39 9.75
C ALA A 54 -10.51 -22.62 8.83
N ASP A 55 -9.49 -23.48 8.99
CA ASP A 55 -9.34 -24.78 8.32
C ASP A 55 -9.48 -24.71 6.81
N GLN A 56 -8.76 -23.74 6.22
CA GLN A 56 -8.72 -23.56 4.78
C GLN A 56 -7.36 -24.02 4.22
N ALA A 57 -7.34 -24.25 2.91
CA ALA A 57 -6.12 -24.45 2.13
C ALA A 57 -6.13 -23.58 0.87
N VAL A 58 -4.92 -23.22 0.43
CA VAL A 58 -4.67 -22.47 -0.81
C VAL A 58 -3.66 -23.23 -1.64
N ALA A 59 -4.00 -23.50 -2.90
CA ALA A 59 -3.11 -24.10 -3.89
C ALA A 59 -2.73 -23.06 -4.94
N TRP A 60 -1.47 -23.03 -5.35
CA TRP A 60 -1.01 -22.15 -6.44
C TRP A 60 -0.13 -22.88 -7.44
N ARG A 61 -0.07 -22.33 -8.64
CA ARG A 61 0.74 -22.81 -9.76
C ARG A 61 1.22 -21.62 -10.58
N ASN A 62 2.49 -21.62 -10.94
CA ASN A 62 3.12 -20.54 -11.72
C ASN A 62 2.85 -19.15 -11.12
N GLY A 63 2.98 -19.03 -9.80
CA GLY A 63 2.77 -17.77 -9.08
C GLY A 63 1.30 -17.29 -9.01
N THR A 64 0.33 -18.11 -9.44
CA THR A 64 -1.10 -17.78 -9.43
C THR A 64 -1.85 -18.77 -8.54
N ILE A 65 -2.75 -18.26 -7.70
CA ILE A 65 -3.66 -19.08 -6.88
C ILE A 65 -4.63 -19.82 -7.83
N VAL A 66 -4.68 -21.13 -7.74
CA VAL A 66 -5.53 -21.98 -8.57
C VAL A 66 -6.72 -22.56 -7.80
N ALA A 67 -6.62 -22.62 -6.47
CA ALA A 67 -7.74 -23.07 -5.63
C ALA A 67 -7.64 -22.51 -4.22
N VAL A 68 -8.81 -22.23 -3.63
CA VAL A 68 -9.01 -21.83 -2.24
C VAL A 68 -10.26 -22.57 -1.72
N GLY A 69 -10.21 -23.12 -0.53
CA GLY A 69 -11.37 -23.79 0.05
C GLY A 69 -11.06 -24.57 1.33
N ALA A 70 -12.05 -25.32 1.82
CA ALA A 70 -11.88 -26.17 2.98
C ALA A 70 -10.70 -27.12 2.78
N ASP A 71 -9.86 -27.27 3.81
CA ASP A 71 -8.60 -28.01 3.73
C ASP A 71 -8.77 -29.42 3.17
N ALA A 72 -9.70 -30.19 3.69
CA ALA A 72 -9.97 -31.56 3.23
C ALA A 72 -10.38 -31.63 1.75
N THR A 73 -11.06 -30.59 1.23
CA THR A 73 -11.48 -30.55 -0.18
C THR A 73 -10.28 -30.29 -1.09
N ILE A 74 -9.44 -29.32 -0.73
CA ILE A 74 -8.22 -29.01 -1.51
C ILE A 74 -7.27 -30.18 -1.48
N ALA A 75 -7.04 -30.81 -0.32
CA ALA A 75 -6.16 -31.95 -0.17
C ALA A 75 -6.56 -33.17 -1.03
N ARG A 76 -7.86 -33.38 -1.27
CA ARG A 76 -8.35 -34.45 -2.16
C ARG A 76 -8.17 -34.13 -3.63
N ARG A 77 -8.29 -32.87 -4.03
CA ARG A 77 -8.32 -32.46 -5.45
C ARG A 77 -6.97 -32.05 -6.00
N TRP A 78 -6.04 -31.61 -5.16
CA TRP A 78 -4.76 -31.05 -5.58
C TRP A 78 -3.58 -31.91 -5.10
N ARG A 79 -2.60 -32.15 -5.97
CA ARG A 79 -1.36 -32.87 -5.69
C ARG A 79 -0.16 -31.96 -5.89
N THR A 80 0.77 -32.03 -4.95
CA THR A 80 2.04 -31.30 -4.98
C THR A 80 3.07 -32.06 -4.15
N THR A 81 4.35 -31.83 -4.41
CA THR A 81 5.45 -32.25 -3.54
C THR A 81 5.79 -31.23 -2.46
N SER A 82 5.26 -29.99 -2.58
CA SER A 82 5.49 -28.89 -1.63
C SER A 82 4.21 -28.60 -0.84
N VAL A 83 4.10 -29.23 0.32
CA VAL A 83 2.99 -29.02 1.26
C VAL A 83 3.52 -28.22 2.45
N ILE A 84 2.85 -27.09 2.73
CA ILE A 84 3.14 -26.21 3.86
C ILE A 84 2.03 -26.36 4.88
N ASP A 85 2.35 -26.72 6.14
CA ASP A 85 1.37 -26.77 7.23
C ASP A 85 1.30 -25.40 7.95
N GLY A 86 0.18 -24.72 7.79
CA GLY A 86 -0.08 -23.43 8.40
C GLY A 86 -0.40 -23.50 9.90
N LYS A 87 -0.73 -24.69 10.43
CA LYS A 87 -0.99 -24.94 11.87
C LYS A 87 -2.01 -23.97 12.47
N GLY A 88 -3.09 -23.68 11.75
CA GLY A 88 -4.15 -22.75 12.18
C GLY A 88 -3.80 -21.25 12.10
N ARG A 89 -2.59 -20.90 11.62
CA ARG A 89 -2.13 -19.52 11.48
C ARG A 89 -2.93 -18.73 10.46
N TYR A 90 -2.76 -17.41 10.50
CA TYR A 90 -3.55 -16.46 9.72
C TYR A 90 -2.86 -16.12 8.40
N LEU A 91 -3.57 -16.33 7.30
CA LEU A 91 -3.09 -16.05 5.96
C LEU A 91 -3.76 -14.79 5.42
N ILE A 92 -2.95 -13.81 5.04
CA ILE A 92 -3.38 -12.54 4.42
C ILE A 92 -2.74 -12.40 3.04
N PRO A 93 -3.30 -11.54 2.15
CA PRO A 93 -2.58 -11.11 0.95
C PRO A 93 -1.28 -10.39 1.32
N GLY A 94 -0.31 -10.38 0.42
CA GLY A 94 0.90 -9.58 0.56
C GLY A 94 0.60 -8.11 0.80
N LEU A 95 1.36 -7.47 1.68
CA LEU A 95 1.21 -6.06 2.00
C LEU A 95 1.74 -5.19 0.85
N TRP A 96 1.15 -4.01 0.71
CA TRP A 96 1.55 -2.96 -0.23
C TRP A 96 1.91 -1.70 0.55
N ASP A 97 3.09 -1.13 0.26
CA ASP A 97 3.50 0.19 0.72
C ASP A 97 3.40 1.17 -0.45
N MET A 98 2.44 2.08 -0.37
CA MET A 98 2.05 2.92 -1.50
C MET A 98 2.74 4.28 -1.51
N HIS A 99 3.79 4.47 -0.71
CA HIS A 99 4.61 5.67 -0.73
C HIS A 99 5.99 5.40 -0.15
N VAL A 100 6.97 5.21 -1.03
CA VAL A 100 8.38 5.05 -0.65
C VAL A 100 9.26 5.89 -1.57
N HIS A 101 10.53 6.08 -1.18
CA HIS A 101 11.51 6.84 -1.94
C HIS A 101 12.86 6.15 -2.01
N PHE A 102 13.51 6.24 -3.18
CA PHE A 102 14.89 5.84 -3.38
C PHE A 102 15.72 7.04 -3.84
N GLY A 103 16.84 7.35 -3.16
CA GLY A 103 17.59 8.53 -3.49
C GLY A 103 18.82 8.77 -2.61
N GLY A 104 19.30 9.99 -2.63
CA GLY A 104 20.53 10.44 -1.97
C GLY A 104 21.74 10.50 -2.92
N GLY A 105 21.49 10.42 -4.23
CA GLY A 105 22.50 10.50 -5.28
C GLY A 105 23.08 9.15 -5.72
N PRO A 106 23.85 9.14 -6.82
CA PRO A 106 24.36 7.92 -7.45
C PRO A 106 25.29 7.11 -6.55
N ASP A 107 25.95 7.74 -5.60
CA ASP A 107 26.84 7.07 -4.64
C ASP A 107 26.06 6.17 -3.67
N LEU A 108 24.75 6.41 -3.49
CA LEU A 108 23.90 5.64 -2.58
C LEU A 108 23.07 4.55 -3.27
N ILE A 109 23.29 4.28 -4.55
CA ILE A 109 22.58 3.23 -5.31
C ILE A 109 22.70 1.87 -4.60
N ALA A 110 23.88 1.50 -4.12
CA ALA A 110 24.10 0.23 -3.43
C ALA A 110 23.35 0.14 -2.09
N GLU A 111 23.33 1.23 -1.33
CA GLU A 111 22.60 1.30 -0.05
C GLU A 111 21.08 1.24 -0.28
N ASN A 112 20.54 1.96 -1.26
CA ASN A 112 19.13 1.89 -1.64
C ASN A 112 18.73 0.49 -2.12
N LYS A 113 19.57 -0.15 -2.95
CA LYS A 113 19.31 -1.53 -3.43
C LYS A 113 19.26 -2.54 -2.29
N ALA A 114 20.04 -2.34 -1.22
CA ALA A 114 20.04 -3.21 -0.05
C ALA A 114 18.76 -3.10 0.81
N LEU A 115 17.93 -2.08 0.60
CA LEU A 115 16.63 -1.93 1.27
C LEU A 115 15.57 -2.89 0.71
N LEU A 116 15.69 -3.34 -0.57
CA LEU A 116 14.65 -4.14 -1.23
C LEU A 116 14.31 -5.44 -0.49
N PRO A 117 15.26 -6.23 0.04
CA PRO A 117 14.93 -7.42 0.83
C PRO A 117 14.22 -7.12 2.15
N LEU A 118 14.40 -5.93 2.74
CA LEU A 118 13.75 -5.55 3.99
C LEU A 118 12.22 -5.51 3.83
N TYR A 119 11.71 -5.00 2.71
CA TYR A 119 10.28 -5.00 2.42
C TYR A 119 9.71 -6.42 2.46
N ILE A 120 10.38 -7.37 1.80
CA ILE A 120 9.94 -8.77 1.78
C ILE A 120 10.01 -9.40 3.18
N ALA A 121 11.08 -9.12 3.96
CA ALA A 121 11.22 -9.63 5.32
C ALA A 121 10.09 -9.12 6.26
N HIS A 122 9.47 -7.99 5.91
CA HIS A 122 8.33 -7.39 6.58
C HIS A 122 6.97 -7.65 5.87
N GLY A 123 6.89 -8.63 4.96
CA GLY A 123 5.63 -9.05 4.32
C GLY A 123 5.12 -8.11 3.23
N ILE A 124 5.91 -7.11 2.84
CA ILE A 124 5.54 -6.15 1.79
C ILE A 124 5.98 -6.72 0.45
N THR A 125 5.01 -7.10 -0.37
CA THR A 125 5.24 -7.74 -1.67
C THR A 125 5.20 -6.77 -2.84
N THR A 126 4.67 -5.57 -2.62
CA THR A 126 4.61 -4.49 -3.62
C THR A 126 4.88 -3.15 -2.96
N ILE A 127 5.65 -2.31 -3.63
CA ILE A 127 5.94 -0.93 -3.22
C ILE A 127 5.65 0.03 -4.38
N ARG A 128 5.22 1.25 -4.04
CA ARG A 128 5.06 2.36 -4.98
C ARG A 128 6.09 3.45 -4.67
N ASP A 129 7.12 3.55 -5.50
CA ASP A 129 8.10 4.63 -5.44
C ASP A 129 7.49 5.93 -5.97
N CYS A 130 7.42 6.93 -5.11
CA CYS A 130 6.89 8.26 -5.40
C CYS A 130 7.98 9.25 -5.85
N SER A 131 9.03 8.73 -6.50
CA SER A 131 10.21 9.43 -6.99
C SER A 131 11.18 9.89 -5.89
N GLY A 132 12.43 9.66 -6.14
CA GLY A 132 13.56 10.30 -5.47
C GLY A 132 14.45 10.98 -6.51
N ASP A 133 15.76 10.95 -6.30
CA ASP A 133 16.74 11.48 -7.24
C ASP A 133 17.47 10.40 -8.06
N LEU A 134 16.90 9.17 -8.10
CA LEU A 134 17.41 8.02 -8.84
C LEU A 134 16.37 7.43 -9.82
N PRO A 135 15.61 8.24 -10.60
CA PRO A 135 14.49 7.74 -11.38
C PRO A 135 14.89 6.64 -12.38
N ASP A 136 15.96 6.82 -13.13
CA ASP A 136 16.44 5.85 -14.13
C ASP A 136 16.85 4.52 -13.47
N GLN A 137 17.51 4.60 -12.30
CA GLN A 137 17.93 3.42 -11.57
C GLN A 137 16.72 2.64 -11.02
N VAL A 138 15.69 3.33 -10.54
CA VAL A 138 14.45 2.71 -10.06
C VAL A 138 13.68 2.04 -11.20
N LEU A 139 13.61 2.68 -12.36
CA LEU A 139 13.05 2.09 -13.59
C LEU A 139 13.82 0.82 -14.00
N ALA A 140 15.16 0.84 -13.92
CA ALA A 140 15.99 -0.32 -14.19
C ALA A 140 15.70 -1.45 -13.20
N TRP A 141 15.64 -1.18 -11.90
CA TRP A 141 15.30 -2.17 -10.87
C TRP A 141 13.90 -2.76 -11.07
N ARG A 142 12.91 -1.95 -11.44
CA ARG A 142 11.57 -2.44 -11.78
C ARG A 142 11.64 -3.53 -12.85
N GLY A 143 12.40 -3.27 -13.91
CA GLY A 143 12.61 -4.23 -14.99
C GLY A 143 13.37 -5.48 -14.54
N GLU A 144 14.42 -5.33 -13.75
CA GLU A 144 15.22 -6.44 -13.19
C GLU A 144 14.38 -7.33 -12.27
N ILE A 145 13.57 -6.74 -11.40
CA ILE A 145 12.66 -7.45 -10.48
C ILE A 145 11.59 -8.22 -11.27
N ALA A 146 11.04 -7.59 -12.31
CA ALA A 146 10.03 -8.23 -13.16
C ALA A 146 10.59 -9.45 -13.91
N ARG A 147 11.86 -9.39 -14.34
CA ARG A 147 12.57 -10.52 -14.97
C ARG A 147 13.15 -11.54 -13.97
N GLY A 148 13.12 -11.25 -12.66
CA GLY A 148 13.66 -12.11 -11.62
C GLY A 148 15.20 -12.07 -11.49
N THR A 149 15.88 -11.13 -12.12
CA THR A 149 17.34 -10.91 -12.01
C THR A 149 17.76 -10.08 -10.80
N LEU A 150 16.80 -9.35 -10.20
CA LEU A 150 16.95 -8.67 -8.94
C LEU A 150 15.89 -9.15 -7.95
N PHE A 151 16.30 -9.50 -6.73
CA PHE A 151 15.37 -9.87 -5.66
C PHE A 151 14.81 -8.63 -4.98
N GLY A 152 13.48 -8.55 -4.89
CA GLY A 152 12.76 -7.47 -4.24
C GLY A 152 11.25 -7.57 -4.41
N PRO A 153 10.49 -6.69 -3.76
CA PRO A 153 9.06 -6.57 -3.97
C PRO A 153 8.75 -6.14 -5.40
N ARG A 154 7.52 -6.34 -5.86
CA ARG A 154 7.06 -5.68 -7.08
C ARG A 154 7.21 -4.17 -6.90
N LEU A 155 7.85 -3.54 -7.86
CA LEU A 155 8.15 -2.11 -7.84
C LEU A 155 7.28 -1.39 -8.88
N LEU A 156 6.50 -0.42 -8.42
CA LEU A 156 5.74 0.54 -9.22
C LEU A 156 6.38 1.90 -9.04
N THR A 157 6.53 2.71 -10.08
CA THR A 157 7.25 3.98 -9.99
C THR A 157 6.64 5.05 -10.89
N SER A 158 6.75 6.29 -10.44
CA SER A 158 6.45 7.48 -11.26
C SER A 158 7.59 7.89 -12.17
N GLY A 159 8.75 7.20 -12.11
CA GLY A 159 9.94 7.76 -12.75
C GLY A 159 10.37 9.08 -12.09
N ALA A 160 10.71 10.09 -12.89
CA ALA A 160 11.00 11.42 -12.39
C ALA A 160 9.71 12.16 -12.02
N LYS A 161 9.70 12.89 -10.92
CA LYS A 161 8.55 13.74 -10.59
C LYS A 161 8.60 15.07 -11.36
N LEU A 162 7.44 15.64 -11.62
CA LEU A 162 7.32 16.97 -12.21
C LEU A 162 7.41 18.04 -11.11
N GLU A 163 8.22 19.07 -11.34
CA GLU A 163 8.41 20.20 -10.43
C GLU A 163 8.65 21.47 -11.26
N GLY A 164 8.55 22.65 -10.63
CA GLY A 164 8.86 23.93 -11.27
C GLY A 164 10.36 24.12 -11.56
N ILE A 165 10.70 25.26 -12.16
CA ILE A 165 12.06 25.61 -12.52
C ILE A 165 12.91 25.81 -11.26
N LYS A 166 14.16 25.33 -11.27
CA LYS A 166 15.11 25.34 -10.14
C LYS A 166 14.53 24.62 -8.92
N PRO A 167 14.16 23.34 -9.06
CA PRO A 167 13.57 22.57 -7.98
C PRO A 167 14.57 22.42 -6.83
N ILE A 168 14.02 22.29 -5.61
CA ILE A 168 14.86 22.00 -4.44
C ILE A 168 15.33 20.53 -4.42
N TRP A 169 14.61 19.66 -5.13
CA TRP A 169 14.91 18.23 -5.23
C TRP A 169 15.56 17.90 -6.57
N LYS A 170 16.61 17.08 -6.55
CA LYS A 170 17.21 16.54 -7.78
C LYS A 170 16.36 15.42 -8.37
N GLY A 171 16.69 14.99 -9.60
CA GLY A 171 15.99 13.89 -10.28
C GLY A 171 14.55 14.22 -10.70
N THR A 172 14.26 15.50 -10.97
CA THR A 172 12.94 15.99 -11.38
C THR A 172 12.94 16.40 -12.85
N ILE A 173 11.76 16.40 -13.45
CA ILE A 173 11.52 17.06 -14.74
C ILE A 173 11.06 18.48 -14.45
N GLU A 174 11.88 19.48 -14.84
CA GLU A 174 11.55 20.89 -14.67
C GLU A 174 10.55 21.35 -15.70
N VAL A 175 9.45 21.98 -15.26
CA VAL A 175 8.44 22.53 -16.13
C VAL A 175 8.19 24.01 -15.80
N GLY A 176 8.36 24.90 -16.78
CA GLY A 176 8.13 26.35 -16.68
C GLY A 176 7.08 26.86 -17.64
N SER A 177 6.53 26.00 -18.50
CA SER A 177 5.49 26.33 -19.47
C SER A 177 4.55 25.15 -19.71
N ARG A 178 3.42 25.40 -20.36
CA ARG A 178 2.51 24.33 -20.80
C ARG A 178 3.18 23.38 -21.81
N ALA A 179 4.06 23.89 -22.65
CA ALA A 179 4.80 23.07 -23.61
C ALA A 179 5.75 22.09 -22.89
N ASP A 180 6.41 22.55 -21.79
CA ASP A 180 7.27 21.67 -20.99
C ASP A 180 6.43 20.58 -20.29
N VAL A 181 5.25 20.93 -19.78
CA VAL A 181 4.33 19.95 -19.20
C VAL A 181 3.91 18.90 -20.24
N ASP A 182 3.53 19.33 -21.46
CA ASP A 182 3.14 18.41 -22.53
C ASP A 182 4.30 17.47 -22.90
N ALA A 183 5.53 18.01 -23.00
CA ALA A 183 6.74 17.24 -23.27
C ALA A 183 7.05 16.25 -22.12
N ALA A 184 6.93 16.70 -20.87
CA ALA A 184 7.14 15.86 -19.69
C ALA A 184 6.17 14.66 -19.65
N ILE A 185 4.87 14.91 -19.86
CA ILE A 185 3.85 13.85 -19.86
C ILE A 185 4.07 12.87 -21.03
N ALA A 186 4.48 13.36 -22.20
CA ALA A 186 4.83 12.50 -23.34
C ALA A 186 6.07 11.64 -23.03
N HIS A 187 7.08 12.22 -22.38
CA HIS A 187 8.27 11.48 -21.93
C HIS A 187 7.90 10.38 -20.94
N GLU A 188 7.18 10.71 -19.86
CA GLU A 188 6.74 9.75 -18.83
C GLU A 188 5.95 8.57 -19.44
N LYS A 189 5.11 8.86 -20.42
CA LYS A 189 4.40 7.82 -21.16
C LYS A 189 5.33 6.94 -22.00
N THR A 190 6.38 7.52 -22.59
CA THR A 190 7.36 6.80 -23.41
C THR A 190 8.23 5.88 -22.56
N VAL A 191 8.70 6.33 -21.39
CA VAL A 191 9.48 5.49 -20.46
C VAL A 191 8.59 4.48 -19.74
N GLY A 192 7.25 4.63 -19.84
CA GLY A 192 6.29 3.67 -19.33
C GLY A 192 6.19 3.67 -17.82
N VAL A 193 6.11 4.85 -17.20
CA VAL A 193 5.86 4.96 -15.75
C VAL A 193 4.49 4.40 -15.38
N ASP A 194 4.33 3.98 -14.13
CA ASP A 194 3.06 3.43 -13.66
C ASP A 194 2.05 4.53 -13.29
N PHE A 195 2.52 5.75 -12.99
CA PHE A 195 1.74 6.94 -12.66
C PHE A 195 2.62 8.19 -12.75
N VAL A 196 2.05 9.38 -12.63
CA VAL A 196 2.78 10.65 -12.58
C VAL A 196 2.79 11.18 -11.15
N LYS A 197 3.95 11.58 -10.63
CA LYS A 197 4.11 12.32 -9.37
C LYS A 197 4.35 13.78 -9.68
N ILE A 198 3.62 14.68 -9.00
CA ILE A 198 3.78 16.13 -9.11
C ILE A 198 4.02 16.68 -7.70
N THR A 199 5.02 17.57 -7.58
CA THR A 199 5.34 18.25 -6.31
C THR A 199 5.10 19.75 -6.42
N ASP A 200 5.11 20.47 -5.28
CA ASP A 200 4.57 21.83 -5.15
C ASP A 200 5.58 22.89 -4.70
N ASN A 201 6.88 22.55 -4.68
CA ASN A 201 7.85 23.47 -4.05
C ASN A 201 8.15 24.72 -4.89
N THR A 202 8.31 24.56 -6.22
CA THR A 202 8.65 25.65 -7.15
C THR A 202 7.70 25.70 -8.35
N LEU A 203 6.74 24.78 -8.42
CA LEU A 203 5.80 24.67 -9.55
C LEU A 203 4.76 25.79 -9.50
N ASP A 204 4.60 26.49 -10.64
CA ASP A 204 3.50 27.46 -10.80
C ASP A 204 2.15 26.76 -10.63
N PRO A 205 1.22 27.31 -9.81
CA PRO A 205 -0.07 26.68 -9.53
C PRO A 205 -0.89 26.38 -10.79
N LYS A 206 -0.88 27.30 -11.76
CA LYS A 206 -1.62 27.08 -13.03
C LYS A 206 -1.00 25.94 -13.86
N LEU A 207 0.32 25.77 -13.77
CA LEU A 207 1.00 24.63 -14.41
C LEU A 207 0.74 23.34 -13.64
N PHE A 208 0.62 23.38 -12.30
CA PHE A 208 0.22 22.22 -11.52
C PHE A 208 -1.15 21.69 -11.97
N LEU A 209 -2.18 22.54 -11.99
CA LEU A 209 -3.53 22.12 -12.43
C LEU A 209 -3.53 21.64 -13.89
N TYR A 210 -2.76 22.32 -14.76
CA TYR A 210 -2.60 21.92 -16.15
C TYR A 210 -1.94 20.54 -16.24
N ALA A 211 -0.85 20.29 -15.51
CA ALA A 211 -0.13 19.01 -15.51
C ALA A 211 -1.01 17.86 -15.02
N VAL A 212 -1.80 18.08 -13.95
CA VAL A 212 -2.78 17.10 -13.47
C VAL A 212 -3.77 16.73 -14.57
N SER A 213 -4.36 17.74 -15.25
CA SER A 213 -5.34 17.51 -16.30
C SER A 213 -4.74 16.83 -17.53
N ARG A 214 -3.50 17.18 -17.90
CA ARG A 214 -2.78 16.58 -19.05
C ARG A 214 -2.39 15.13 -18.80
N ALA A 215 -1.85 14.82 -17.62
CA ALA A 215 -1.55 13.45 -17.23
C ALA A 215 -2.81 12.58 -17.26
N ARG A 216 -3.91 13.09 -16.69
CA ARG A 216 -5.21 12.42 -16.72
C ARG A 216 -5.72 12.17 -18.14
N ALA A 217 -5.64 13.17 -19.03
CA ALA A 217 -6.02 13.05 -20.43
C ALA A 217 -5.14 12.03 -21.19
N ALA A 218 -3.87 11.85 -20.79
CA ALA A 218 -2.97 10.83 -21.30
C ALA A 218 -3.25 9.42 -20.76
N GLY A 219 -4.23 9.25 -19.86
CA GLY A 219 -4.59 7.97 -19.23
C GLY A 219 -3.74 7.59 -18.04
N LEU A 220 -2.92 8.51 -17.52
CA LEU A 220 -2.06 8.28 -16.36
C LEU A 220 -2.77 8.74 -15.07
N ARG A 221 -2.58 7.97 -13.99
CA ARG A 221 -2.98 8.40 -12.65
C ARG A 221 -2.02 9.47 -12.15
N VAL A 222 -2.51 10.37 -11.31
CA VAL A 222 -1.70 11.45 -10.74
C VAL A 222 -1.69 11.33 -9.22
N SER A 223 -0.50 11.29 -8.66
CA SER A 223 -0.20 11.39 -7.24
C SER A 223 0.48 12.75 -6.99
N GLY A 224 0.06 13.51 -5.99
CA GLY A 224 0.65 14.84 -5.86
C GLY A 224 0.54 15.49 -4.50
N HIS A 225 1.39 16.50 -4.35
CA HIS A 225 1.27 17.56 -3.36
C HIS A 225 0.48 18.69 -3.99
N ILE A 226 -0.34 19.38 -3.19
CA ILE A 226 -1.18 20.47 -3.71
C ILE A 226 -0.56 21.80 -3.32
N PRO A 227 -0.19 22.68 -4.30
CA PRO A 227 0.38 24.00 -3.99
C PRO A 227 -0.49 24.79 -2.99
N MET A 228 0.17 25.60 -2.16
CA MET A 228 -0.53 26.47 -1.21
C MET A 228 -1.49 27.44 -1.92
N GLN A 229 -1.13 27.84 -3.12
CA GLN A 229 -1.88 28.76 -3.97
C GLN A 229 -3.13 28.15 -4.62
N ASP A 230 -3.24 26.81 -4.66
CA ASP A 230 -4.41 26.12 -5.19
C ASP A 230 -5.27 25.58 -4.05
N THR A 231 -6.59 25.52 -4.26
CA THR A 231 -7.46 24.77 -3.36
C THR A 231 -7.43 23.26 -3.68
N VAL A 232 -7.69 22.44 -2.68
CA VAL A 232 -7.85 20.99 -2.88
C VAL A 232 -9.01 20.72 -3.85
N GLY A 233 -10.06 21.55 -3.81
CA GLY A 233 -11.16 21.48 -4.75
C GLY A 233 -10.72 21.62 -6.21
N GLN A 234 -9.82 22.56 -6.52
CA GLN A 234 -9.28 22.75 -7.87
C GLN A 234 -8.45 21.54 -8.33
N ALA A 235 -7.62 20.97 -7.46
CA ALA A 235 -6.85 19.76 -7.76
C ALA A 235 -7.77 18.56 -8.07
N ILE A 236 -8.86 18.40 -7.31
CA ILE A 236 -9.88 17.37 -7.56
C ILE A 236 -10.55 17.56 -8.93
N ASP A 237 -10.91 18.79 -9.28
CA ASP A 237 -11.53 19.10 -10.57
C ASP A 237 -10.57 18.89 -11.73
N ALA A 238 -9.28 19.19 -11.55
CA ALA A 238 -8.24 18.87 -12.53
C ALA A 238 -8.03 17.35 -12.72
N GLY A 239 -8.45 16.53 -11.75
CA GLY A 239 -8.44 15.06 -11.86
C GLY A 239 -7.32 14.35 -11.11
N ILE A 240 -6.80 14.94 -10.01
CA ILE A 240 -5.84 14.27 -9.14
C ILE A 240 -6.39 12.91 -8.67
N SER A 241 -5.56 11.87 -8.67
CA SER A 241 -5.98 10.51 -8.34
C SER A 241 -5.66 10.12 -6.90
N SER A 242 -4.57 10.65 -6.33
CA SER A 242 -4.27 10.53 -4.90
C SER A 242 -3.60 11.79 -4.37
N ILE A 243 -3.95 12.14 -3.14
CA ILE A 243 -3.34 13.19 -2.34
C ILE A 243 -2.39 12.51 -1.38
N GLU A 244 -1.12 12.91 -1.44
CA GLU A 244 -0.08 12.37 -0.58
C GLU A 244 0.08 13.30 0.64
N HIS A 245 0.25 12.70 1.81
CA HIS A 245 0.29 13.36 3.12
C HIS A 245 -1.05 13.95 3.58
N LEU A 246 -1.33 13.70 4.85
CA LEU A 246 -2.62 14.04 5.44
C LEU A 246 -2.83 15.56 5.58
N ASP A 247 -1.73 16.33 5.64
CA ASP A 247 -1.75 17.80 5.72
C ASP A 247 -2.50 18.44 4.54
N TYR A 248 -2.31 17.94 3.33
CA TYR A 248 -3.04 18.45 2.17
C TYR A 248 -4.53 18.12 2.23
N ALA A 249 -4.91 16.97 2.78
CA ALA A 249 -6.32 16.64 3.01
C ALA A 249 -6.92 17.49 4.14
N TYR A 250 -6.13 17.86 5.17
CA TYR A 250 -6.53 18.75 6.25
C TYR A 250 -6.90 20.13 5.73
N LYS A 251 -6.11 20.68 4.79
CA LYS A 251 -6.36 21.98 4.16
C LYS A 251 -7.76 22.07 3.52
N ALA A 252 -8.28 20.97 2.95
CA ALA A 252 -9.63 20.95 2.38
C ALA A 252 -10.76 21.19 3.38
N GLY A 253 -10.48 21.08 4.68
CA GLY A 253 -11.43 21.32 5.77
C GLY A 253 -11.45 22.77 6.26
N VAL A 254 -10.70 23.67 5.62
CA VAL A 254 -10.60 25.08 6.05
C VAL A 254 -11.67 25.91 5.36
N ARG A 255 -12.44 26.69 6.15
CA ARG A 255 -13.54 27.53 5.60
C ARG A 255 -13.05 28.51 4.55
N ASP A 256 -11.94 29.18 4.83
CA ASP A 256 -11.39 30.28 4.03
C ASP A 256 -10.21 29.77 3.14
N GLU A 257 -10.21 28.47 2.75
CA GLU A 257 -9.14 27.89 1.94
C GLU A 257 -8.84 28.71 0.67
N ALA A 258 -9.89 29.16 -0.02
CA ALA A 258 -9.75 29.94 -1.25
C ALA A 258 -9.14 31.32 -1.00
N ASP A 259 -9.51 32.00 0.08
CA ASP A 259 -8.95 33.30 0.44
C ASP A 259 -7.50 33.19 0.89
N ILE A 260 -7.16 32.13 1.68
CA ILE A 260 -5.78 31.84 2.07
C ILE A 260 -4.91 31.57 0.84
N ALA A 261 -5.40 30.75 -0.09
CA ALA A 261 -4.69 30.44 -1.34
C ALA A 261 -4.46 31.71 -2.19
N ALA A 262 -5.47 32.57 -2.33
CA ALA A 262 -5.38 33.83 -3.07
C ALA A 262 -4.47 34.85 -2.39
N ASP A 263 -4.51 34.96 -1.06
CA ASP A 263 -3.64 35.85 -0.29
C ASP A 263 -2.19 35.45 -0.39
N PHE A 264 -1.93 34.15 -0.28
CA PHE A 264 -0.59 33.58 -0.43
C PHE A 264 -0.06 33.75 -1.87
N ALA A 265 -0.89 33.47 -2.88
CA ALA A 265 -0.54 33.67 -4.29
C ALA A 265 -0.20 35.13 -4.63
N ALA A 266 -0.87 36.09 -3.98
CA ALA A 266 -0.62 37.51 -4.15
C ALA A 266 0.52 38.06 -3.28
N GLY A 267 1.16 37.23 -2.46
CA GLY A 267 2.21 37.64 -1.53
C GLY A 267 1.73 38.51 -0.38
N ARG A 268 0.42 38.52 -0.10
CA ARG A 268 -0.16 39.30 1.03
C ARG A 268 0.09 38.65 2.38
N ILE A 269 0.29 37.34 2.40
CA ILE A 269 0.67 36.55 3.56
C ILE A 269 1.86 35.64 3.20
N ASP A 270 2.69 35.34 4.18
CA ASP A 270 3.75 34.34 4.05
C ASP A 270 3.25 32.92 4.39
N ARG A 271 4.14 31.94 4.28
CA ARG A 271 3.80 30.53 4.57
C ARG A 271 3.43 30.31 6.06
N ALA A 272 4.09 31.03 6.97
CA ALA A 272 3.81 30.87 8.40
C ALA A 272 2.40 31.34 8.73
N GLU A 273 2.00 32.51 8.19
CA GLU A 273 0.65 33.02 8.35
C GLU A 273 -0.40 32.17 7.65
N ALA A 274 -0.10 31.66 6.44
CA ALA A 274 -1.00 30.74 5.74
C ALA A 274 -1.23 29.45 6.58
N ASN A 275 -0.18 28.84 7.11
CA ASN A 275 -0.28 27.67 7.98
C ASN A 275 -1.09 27.97 9.25
N ARG A 276 -0.82 29.11 9.90
CA ARG A 276 -1.57 29.54 11.07
C ARG A 276 -3.08 29.68 10.78
N ARG A 277 -3.43 30.30 9.65
CA ARG A 277 -4.84 30.44 9.23
C ARG A 277 -5.48 29.11 8.88
N ILE A 278 -4.74 28.17 8.28
CA ILE A 278 -5.19 26.80 8.03
C ILE A 278 -5.51 26.10 9.35
N ASP A 279 -4.62 26.17 10.33
CA ASP A 279 -4.79 25.53 11.63
C ASP A 279 -5.98 26.08 12.43
N THR A 280 -6.21 27.39 12.35
CA THR A 280 -7.30 28.06 13.07
C THR A 280 -8.62 28.07 12.31
N GLY A 281 -8.59 27.91 10.99
CA GLY A 281 -9.75 27.95 10.10
C GLY A 281 -10.43 26.61 9.86
N PHE A 282 -9.88 25.51 10.39
CA PHE A 282 -10.45 24.18 10.19
C PHE A 282 -11.87 24.10 10.78
N ASP A 283 -12.80 23.59 9.97
CA ASP A 283 -14.20 23.42 10.32
C ASP A 283 -14.68 22.01 9.95
N PRO A 284 -15.15 21.21 10.91
CA PRO A 284 -15.57 19.84 10.65
C PRO A 284 -16.68 19.67 9.59
N ALA A 285 -17.58 20.66 9.47
CA ALA A 285 -18.67 20.59 8.48
C ALA A 285 -18.13 20.80 7.05
N THR A 286 -17.26 21.80 6.88
CA THR A 286 -16.51 22.07 5.64
C THR A 286 -15.68 20.86 5.25
N ALA A 287 -14.91 20.30 6.19
CA ALA A 287 -14.11 19.11 5.99
C ALA A 287 -14.94 17.91 5.50
N MET A 288 -16.08 17.63 6.15
CA MET A 288 -16.94 16.52 5.74
C MET A 288 -17.54 16.72 4.34
N ALA A 289 -17.86 17.97 3.94
CA ALA A 289 -18.33 18.26 2.59
C ALA A 289 -17.22 18.02 1.54
N ALA A 290 -16.01 18.50 1.81
CA ALA A 290 -14.84 18.29 0.96
C ALA A 290 -14.47 16.82 0.84
N TYR A 291 -14.47 16.07 1.94
CA TYR A 291 -14.14 14.64 1.95
C TYR A 291 -15.18 13.80 1.19
N ARG A 292 -16.47 14.10 1.30
CA ARG A 292 -17.52 13.48 0.46
C ARG A 292 -17.28 13.75 -1.03
N ARG A 293 -16.81 14.96 -1.37
CA ARG A 293 -16.44 15.27 -2.76
C ARG A 293 -15.23 14.46 -3.22
N MET A 294 -14.17 14.30 -2.38
CA MET A 294 -13.05 13.41 -2.67
C MET A 294 -13.53 11.98 -2.94
N ALA A 295 -14.37 11.44 -2.07
CA ALA A 295 -14.94 10.10 -2.21
C ALA A 295 -15.75 9.95 -3.51
N ALA A 296 -16.62 10.90 -3.82
CA ALA A 296 -17.45 10.90 -5.03
C ALA A 296 -16.61 10.98 -6.33
N LYS A 297 -15.44 11.59 -6.27
CA LYS A 297 -14.48 11.70 -7.39
C LYS A 297 -13.41 10.59 -7.39
N ALA A 298 -13.54 9.62 -6.48
CA ALA A 298 -12.59 8.52 -6.30
C ALA A 298 -11.13 9.02 -6.12
N VAL A 299 -10.95 10.09 -5.35
CA VAL A 299 -9.63 10.58 -4.94
C VAL A 299 -9.22 9.81 -3.69
N PHE A 300 -8.04 9.20 -3.74
CA PHE A 300 -7.45 8.46 -2.63
C PHE A 300 -6.59 9.38 -1.77
N VAL A 301 -6.36 9.02 -0.52
CA VAL A 301 -5.45 9.74 0.37
C VAL A 301 -4.44 8.76 0.94
N THR A 302 -3.14 9.12 0.85
CA THR A 302 -2.04 8.37 1.49
C THR A 302 -1.57 9.20 2.69
N PRO A 303 -1.95 8.85 3.93
CA PRO A 303 -1.72 9.69 5.10
C PRO A 303 -0.25 9.92 5.46
N THR A 304 0.60 8.91 5.36
CA THR A 304 2.01 8.91 5.80
C THR A 304 2.19 9.45 7.24
N LEU A 305 1.32 8.95 8.14
CA LEU A 305 1.29 9.41 9.53
C LEU A 305 2.58 9.06 10.30
N ASN A 306 3.26 7.96 9.92
CA ASN A 306 4.46 7.53 10.63
C ASN A 306 5.57 8.57 10.50
N ILE A 307 5.92 9.00 9.29
CA ILE A 307 6.92 10.06 9.09
C ILE A 307 6.48 11.39 9.69
N SER A 308 5.18 11.73 9.59
CA SER A 308 4.62 12.93 10.19
C SER A 308 4.75 12.91 11.72
N SER A 309 4.46 11.77 12.37
CA SER A 309 4.65 11.56 13.80
C SER A 309 6.11 11.68 14.21
N ILE A 310 7.02 11.01 13.50
CA ILE A 310 8.46 11.06 13.78
C ILE A 310 8.96 12.50 13.69
N THR A 311 8.67 13.20 12.60
CA THR A 311 9.15 14.56 12.38
C THR A 311 8.54 15.58 13.33
N ALA A 312 7.29 15.35 13.76
CA ALA A 312 6.67 16.18 14.79
C ALA A 312 7.37 16.08 16.14
N HIS A 313 7.92 14.90 16.49
CA HIS A 313 8.45 14.57 17.83
C HIS A 313 9.98 14.33 17.86
N LEU A 314 10.73 14.81 16.85
CA LEU A 314 12.21 14.70 16.84
C LEU A 314 12.91 15.40 18.03
N ASP A 315 12.24 16.35 18.67
CA ASP A 315 12.65 17.00 19.90
C ASP A 315 12.51 16.10 21.15
N ALA A 316 11.50 15.25 21.16
CA ALA A 316 11.13 14.42 22.32
C ALA A 316 11.71 13.00 22.25
N THR A 317 12.11 12.51 21.06
CA THR A 317 12.54 11.13 20.86
C THR A 317 13.95 11.07 20.28
N SER A 318 14.86 10.42 20.98
CA SER A 318 16.19 10.12 20.46
C SER A 318 16.16 8.82 19.66
N HIS A 319 16.51 8.90 18.40
CA HIS A 319 16.63 7.77 17.48
C HIS A 319 18.07 7.23 17.35
N ALA A 320 19.03 7.76 18.14
CA ALA A 320 20.45 7.42 18.03
C ALA A 320 20.73 5.92 18.25
N ASN A 321 19.89 5.25 19.02
CA ASN A 321 20.04 3.83 19.39
C ASN A 321 18.97 2.93 18.79
N ASP A 322 18.25 3.38 17.76
CA ASP A 322 17.25 2.55 17.09
C ASP A 322 17.90 1.30 16.51
N ALA A 323 17.42 0.14 16.92
CA ALA A 323 17.97 -1.13 16.46
C ALA A 323 17.92 -1.29 14.93
N TYR A 324 16.97 -0.61 14.29
CA TYR A 324 16.78 -0.68 12.84
C TYR A 324 17.84 0.09 12.04
N LEU A 325 18.58 1.01 12.67
CA LEU A 325 19.74 1.67 12.06
C LEU A 325 20.82 0.68 11.58
N ALA A 326 20.84 -0.52 12.13
CA ALA A 326 21.71 -1.60 11.68
C ALA A 326 21.43 -2.07 10.23
N TYR A 327 20.31 -1.67 9.64
CA TYR A 327 19.91 -2.01 8.27
C TYR A 327 20.02 -0.82 7.29
N ILE A 328 20.36 0.37 7.80
CA ILE A 328 20.43 1.60 7.00
C ILE A 328 21.91 1.97 6.81
N GLY A 329 22.33 2.09 5.57
CA GLY A 329 23.71 2.44 5.22
C GLY A 329 24.13 3.83 5.71
N PRO A 330 25.42 4.08 5.91
CA PRO A 330 25.92 5.34 6.47
C PRO A 330 25.59 6.56 5.62
N GLY A 331 25.58 6.41 4.30
CA GLY A 331 25.21 7.49 3.38
C GLY A 331 23.72 7.83 3.47
N LEU A 332 22.84 6.84 3.49
CA LEU A 332 21.42 7.07 3.69
C LEU A 332 21.13 7.68 5.06
N ARG A 333 21.78 7.20 6.13
CA ARG A 333 21.65 7.78 7.48
C ARG A 333 22.03 9.25 7.50
N LYS A 334 23.09 9.64 6.79
CA LYS A 334 23.50 11.05 6.69
C LYS A 334 22.41 11.92 6.06
N THR A 335 21.58 11.39 5.18
CA THR A 335 20.46 12.13 4.61
C THR A 335 19.39 12.51 5.65
N TYR A 336 19.39 11.90 6.83
CA TYR A 336 18.46 12.21 7.91
C TYR A 336 18.83 13.50 8.68
N ASP A 337 20.08 13.92 8.61
CA ASP A 337 20.61 15.01 9.43
C ASP A 337 19.87 16.33 9.25
N TRP A 338 19.40 16.63 8.05
CA TRP A 338 18.75 17.91 7.75
C TRP A 338 17.45 18.12 8.54
N ARG A 339 16.62 17.07 8.74
CA ARG A 339 15.40 17.16 9.56
C ARG A 339 15.75 17.25 11.04
N VAL A 340 16.73 16.48 11.48
CA VAL A 340 17.20 16.49 12.86
C VAL A 340 17.77 17.87 13.23
N GLN A 341 18.61 18.44 12.37
CA GLN A 341 19.19 19.78 12.59
C GLN A 341 18.09 20.85 12.61
N ARG A 342 17.12 20.80 11.69
CA ARG A 342 16.00 21.72 11.68
C ARG A 342 15.13 21.59 12.95
N ALA A 343 14.89 20.39 13.43
CA ALA A 343 14.15 20.18 14.67
C ALA A 343 14.92 20.71 15.91
N ALA A 344 16.24 20.56 15.92
CA ALA A 344 17.12 21.01 17.02
C ALA A 344 17.20 22.53 17.15
N THR A 345 16.89 23.29 16.09
CA THR A 345 16.90 24.77 16.11
C THR A 345 15.53 25.38 16.40
N ALA A 346 14.50 24.55 16.56
CA ALA A 346 13.14 25.03 16.83
C ALA A 346 12.99 25.60 18.23
N THR A 347 12.27 26.71 18.35
CA THR A 347 11.89 27.30 19.65
C THR A 347 10.84 26.44 20.36
N PRO A 348 10.67 26.56 21.69
CA PRO A 348 9.60 25.87 22.41
C PRO A 348 8.21 26.09 21.83
N ALA A 349 7.90 27.30 21.38
CA ALA A 349 6.62 27.63 20.77
C ALA A 349 6.41 26.92 19.41
N GLU A 350 7.45 26.82 18.59
CA GLU A 350 7.42 26.08 17.33
C GLU A 350 7.27 24.57 17.55
N ILE A 351 7.90 24.03 18.61
CA ILE A 351 7.76 22.65 19.01
C ILE A 351 6.31 22.34 19.41
N GLU A 352 5.74 23.16 20.31
CA GLU A 352 4.34 23.02 20.75
C GLU A 352 3.37 23.12 19.57
N ALA A 353 3.56 24.11 18.70
CA ALA A 353 2.74 24.30 17.50
C ALA A 353 2.81 23.08 16.55
N ARG A 354 4.01 22.51 16.37
CA ARG A 354 4.23 21.34 15.51
C ARG A 354 3.55 20.07 16.09
N HIS A 355 3.66 19.84 17.40
CA HIS A 355 2.94 18.73 18.07
C HIS A 355 1.43 18.89 17.92
N ALA A 356 0.91 20.08 18.25
CA ALA A 356 -0.52 20.37 18.15
C ALA A 356 -1.03 20.28 16.71
N HIS A 357 -0.24 20.69 15.71
CA HIS A 357 -0.58 20.54 14.30
C HIS A 357 -0.70 19.05 13.92
N PHE A 358 0.29 18.23 14.27
CA PHE A 358 0.25 16.79 14.02
C PHE A 358 -1.01 16.14 14.62
N ASP A 359 -1.36 16.46 15.87
CA ASP A 359 -2.54 15.90 16.52
C ASP A 359 -3.84 16.30 15.81
N ARG A 360 -3.95 17.55 15.35
CA ARG A 360 -5.11 18.03 14.57
C ARG A 360 -5.20 17.32 13.22
N VAL A 361 -4.09 17.19 12.52
CA VAL A 361 -4.03 16.53 11.21
C VAL A 361 -4.36 15.04 11.35
N ALA A 362 -3.78 14.34 12.32
CA ALA A 362 -4.07 12.93 12.55
C ALA A 362 -5.54 12.67 12.91
N ALA A 363 -6.18 13.60 13.61
CA ALA A 363 -7.58 13.49 14.02
C ALA A 363 -8.60 13.50 12.85
N ILE A 364 -8.20 13.92 11.63
CA ILE A 364 -9.11 13.85 10.48
C ILE A 364 -9.24 12.46 9.87
N LEU A 365 -8.36 11.51 10.20
CA LEU A 365 -8.35 10.18 9.61
C LEU A 365 -9.71 9.46 9.71
N PRO A 366 -10.39 9.40 10.88
CA PRO A 366 -11.72 8.82 10.98
C PRO A 366 -12.79 9.63 10.22
N MET A 367 -12.60 10.94 10.05
CA MET A 367 -13.52 11.77 9.26
C MET A 367 -13.45 11.44 7.78
N LEU A 368 -12.25 11.26 7.23
CA LEU A 368 -12.03 10.78 5.85
C LEU A 368 -12.69 9.43 5.63
N ASN A 369 -12.45 8.48 6.53
CA ASN A 369 -13.06 7.15 6.46
C ASN A 369 -14.59 7.21 6.52
N LYS A 370 -15.15 8.01 7.43
CA LYS A 370 -16.61 8.23 7.57
C LYS A 370 -17.23 8.87 6.32
N ALA A 371 -16.48 9.74 5.64
CA ALA A 371 -16.92 10.36 4.39
C ALA A 371 -16.84 9.43 3.18
N GLY A 372 -16.23 8.24 3.32
CA GLY A 372 -16.04 7.26 2.25
C GLY A 372 -14.77 7.48 1.42
N VAL A 373 -13.84 8.33 1.87
CA VAL A 373 -12.53 8.48 1.22
C VAL A 373 -11.73 7.20 1.39
N THR A 374 -11.16 6.72 0.30
CA THR A 374 -10.31 5.52 0.33
C THR A 374 -8.92 5.88 0.85
N ILE A 375 -8.56 5.34 2.02
CA ILE A 375 -7.27 5.53 2.66
C ILE A 375 -6.31 4.46 2.18
N MET A 376 -5.15 4.88 1.67
CA MET A 376 -4.13 4.04 1.08
C MET A 376 -2.89 4.04 1.99
N ALA A 377 -2.46 2.86 2.46
CA ALA A 377 -1.30 2.77 3.34
C ALA A 377 -0.01 3.04 2.57
N GLY A 378 0.80 3.94 3.09
CA GLY A 378 2.11 4.31 2.56
C GLY A 378 2.92 5.05 3.60
N THR A 379 4.23 4.80 3.65
CA THR A 379 5.10 5.24 4.73
C THR A 379 5.75 6.59 4.47
N ASP A 380 6.14 6.87 3.23
CA ASP A 380 7.10 7.89 2.84
C ASP A 380 8.57 7.51 3.20
N ALA A 381 8.82 6.22 3.55
CA ALA A 381 10.13 5.74 3.96
C ALA A 381 11.17 5.86 2.84
N GLY A 382 12.42 6.17 3.22
CA GLY A 382 13.55 6.25 2.30
C GLY A 382 14.54 7.34 2.67
N PHE A 383 15.29 7.82 1.68
CA PHE A 383 16.27 8.90 1.86
C PHE A 383 15.55 10.20 2.30
N LEU A 384 16.24 11.02 3.09
CA LEU A 384 15.73 12.26 3.68
C LEU A 384 14.61 12.09 4.73
N ASN A 385 13.90 10.98 4.78
CA ASN A 385 12.81 10.75 5.72
C ASN A 385 13.34 10.09 7.00
N SER A 386 13.87 10.94 7.87
CA SER A 386 14.60 10.58 9.07
C SER A 386 13.83 9.56 9.92
N TYR A 387 14.44 8.39 10.13
CA TYR A 387 13.96 7.33 11.02
C TYR A 387 12.64 6.66 10.63
N ASP A 388 12.06 6.99 9.49
CA ASP A 388 11.00 6.19 8.90
C ASP A 388 11.62 5.05 8.07
N TYR A 389 11.63 3.87 8.65
CA TYR A 389 12.44 2.78 8.14
C TYR A 389 11.71 1.93 7.10
N PRO A 390 12.32 1.66 5.92
CA PRO A 390 11.77 0.77 4.91
C PRO A 390 11.38 -0.60 5.47
N GLY A 391 10.17 -1.02 5.18
CA GLY A 391 9.62 -2.30 5.64
C GLY A 391 8.89 -2.18 6.98
N VAL A 392 9.62 -1.96 8.09
CA VAL A 392 8.99 -1.91 9.42
C VAL A 392 8.06 -0.71 9.57
N GLY A 393 8.34 0.41 8.92
CA GLY A 393 7.54 1.65 8.96
C GLY A 393 6.09 1.43 8.55
N LEU A 394 5.80 0.51 7.61
CA LEU A 394 4.42 0.22 7.24
C LEU A 394 3.60 -0.35 8.41
N HIS A 395 4.21 -1.17 9.27
CA HIS A 395 3.52 -1.69 10.45
C HIS A 395 3.28 -0.60 11.50
N ASP A 396 4.18 0.40 11.59
CA ASP A 396 3.99 1.57 12.44
C ASP A 396 2.88 2.45 11.90
N GLU A 397 2.84 2.68 10.59
CA GLU A 397 1.76 3.40 9.90
C GLU A 397 0.39 2.77 10.18
N LEU A 398 0.27 1.44 10.03
CA LEU A 398 -0.98 0.73 10.33
C LEU A 398 -1.37 0.81 11.82
N ALA A 399 -0.39 0.81 12.73
CA ALA A 399 -0.64 0.99 14.16
C ALA A 399 -1.18 2.39 14.46
N LEU A 400 -0.64 3.43 13.80
CA LEU A 400 -1.14 4.79 13.89
C LEU A 400 -2.56 4.92 13.32
N TYR A 401 -2.88 4.25 12.22
CA TYR A 401 -4.25 4.25 11.70
C TYR A 401 -5.25 3.74 12.73
N VAL A 402 -4.91 2.65 13.43
CA VAL A 402 -5.77 2.12 14.50
C VAL A 402 -5.80 3.06 15.71
N LYS A 403 -4.66 3.64 16.11
CA LYS A 403 -4.57 4.62 17.20
C LYS A 403 -5.50 5.82 16.94
N TYR A 404 -5.57 6.27 15.69
CA TYR A 404 -6.39 7.42 15.27
C TYR A 404 -7.76 7.04 14.72
N GLY A 405 -8.27 5.85 15.06
CA GLY A 405 -9.70 5.53 14.96
C GLY A 405 -10.15 4.66 13.80
N LEU A 406 -9.23 4.09 12.99
CA LEU A 406 -9.60 3.02 12.09
C LEU A 406 -9.66 1.68 12.86
N THR A 407 -10.53 0.78 12.41
CA THR A 407 -10.50 -0.60 12.90
C THR A 407 -9.27 -1.34 12.35
N PRO A 408 -8.79 -2.41 13.03
CA PRO A 408 -7.72 -3.26 12.49
C PRO A 408 -8.01 -3.78 11.07
N SER A 409 -9.28 -4.10 10.78
CA SER A 409 -9.71 -4.54 9.45
C SER A 409 -9.53 -3.44 8.39
N GLN A 410 -9.90 -2.20 8.69
CA GLN A 410 -9.74 -1.06 7.78
C GLN A 410 -8.26 -0.74 7.53
N ALA A 411 -7.45 -0.74 8.60
CA ALA A 411 -6.00 -0.57 8.48
C ALA A 411 -5.37 -1.69 7.64
N LEU A 412 -5.75 -2.95 7.85
CA LEU A 412 -5.25 -4.06 7.03
C LEU A 412 -5.70 -3.96 5.57
N ALA A 413 -6.95 -3.56 5.31
CA ALA A 413 -7.47 -3.36 3.96
C ALA A 413 -6.70 -2.26 3.21
N SER A 414 -6.31 -1.17 3.89
CA SER A 414 -5.54 -0.07 3.29
C SER A 414 -4.18 -0.51 2.74
N ALA A 415 -3.55 -1.51 3.38
CA ALA A 415 -2.25 -2.05 2.98
C ALA A 415 -2.35 -3.32 2.11
N THR A 416 -3.54 -3.78 1.75
CA THR A 416 -3.69 -5.01 0.94
C THR A 416 -4.53 -4.81 -0.31
N ARG A 417 -5.68 -4.14 -0.20
CA ARG A 417 -6.66 -3.98 -1.29
C ARG A 417 -6.56 -2.65 -2.00
N VAL A 418 -6.23 -1.59 -1.27
CA VAL A 418 -6.35 -0.23 -1.78
C VAL A 418 -5.33 0.08 -2.86
N GLY A 419 -4.08 -0.37 -2.72
CA GLY A 419 -3.06 -0.25 -3.78
C GLY A 419 -3.50 -0.91 -5.10
N PRO A 420 -3.91 -2.19 -5.09
CA PRO A 420 -4.50 -2.84 -6.27
C PRO A 420 -5.71 -2.11 -6.85
N ALA A 421 -6.58 -1.57 -6.01
CA ALA A 421 -7.74 -0.79 -6.47
C ALA A 421 -7.31 0.51 -7.17
N TRP A 422 -6.33 1.21 -6.60
CA TRP A 422 -5.79 2.44 -7.19
C TRP A 422 -5.20 2.20 -8.58
N PHE A 423 -4.53 1.05 -8.81
CA PHE A 423 -3.98 0.68 -10.13
C PHE A 423 -4.99 -0.04 -11.06
N GLY A 424 -6.20 -0.35 -10.59
CA GLY A 424 -7.18 -1.12 -11.37
C GLY A 424 -6.84 -2.61 -11.49
N GLU A 425 -6.04 -3.15 -10.56
CA GLU A 425 -5.48 -4.50 -10.61
C GLU A 425 -6.17 -5.48 -9.63
N MET A 426 -7.38 -5.16 -9.18
CA MET A 426 -8.13 -6.01 -8.24
C MET A 426 -8.42 -7.42 -8.77
N ALA A 427 -8.40 -7.64 -10.07
CA ALA A 427 -8.50 -8.98 -10.64
C ALA A 427 -7.32 -9.88 -10.24
N ARG A 428 -6.12 -9.29 -10.10
CA ARG A 428 -4.87 -10.02 -9.87
C ARG A 428 -4.35 -9.96 -8.43
N TYR A 429 -4.65 -8.91 -7.68
CA TYR A 429 -4.12 -8.67 -6.32
C TYR A 429 -5.23 -8.36 -5.31
N GLY A 430 -4.88 -8.05 -4.08
CA GLY A 430 -5.77 -7.52 -3.07
C GLY A 430 -6.70 -8.53 -2.40
N GLY A 431 -6.41 -9.83 -2.51
CA GLY A 431 -7.21 -10.88 -1.86
C GLY A 431 -6.66 -12.28 -2.10
N ILE A 432 -7.26 -13.28 -1.47
CA ILE A 432 -6.92 -14.70 -1.60
C ILE A 432 -8.06 -15.41 -2.32
N ALA A 433 -7.96 -15.53 -3.64
CA ALA A 433 -8.96 -16.19 -4.48
C ALA A 433 -8.30 -16.79 -5.75
N PRO A 434 -8.93 -17.78 -6.40
CA PRO A 434 -8.44 -18.28 -7.69
C PRO A 434 -8.28 -17.16 -8.71
N GLY A 435 -7.18 -17.20 -9.49
CA GLY A 435 -6.80 -16.19 -10.48
C GLY A 435 -5.93 -15.06 -9.92
N LYS A 436 -5.85 -14.89 -8.60
CA LYS A 436 -4.98 -13.88 -7.98
C LYS A 436 -3.54 -14.34 -7.85
N ALA A 437 -2.62 -13.40 -7.74
CA ALA A 437 -1.21 -13.67 -7.49
C ALA A 437 -1.02 -14.38 -6.15
N ALA A 438 -0.13 -15.35 -6.12
CA ALA A 438 0.30 -16.02 -4.91
C ALA A 438 1.37 -15.16 -4.19
N ASP A 439 0.95 -13.96 -3.77
CA ASP A 439 1.67 -13.04 -2.90
C ASP A 439 0.93 -13.03 -1.56
N LEU A 440 1.48 -13.75 -0.57
CA LEU A 440 0.77 -14.08 0.67
C LEU A 440 1.69 -13.90 1.88
N VAL A 441 1.09 -13.57 3.02
CA VAL A 441 1.81 -13.52 4.32
C VAL A 441 1.11 -14.41 5.33
N LEU A 442 1.86 -15.32 5.93
CA LEU A 442 1.41 -16.16 7.03
C LEU A 442 1.83 -15.53 8.35
N LEU A 443 0.85 -15.23 9.21
CA LEU A 443 1.03 -14.56 10.49
C LEU A 443 0.76 -15.53 11.64
N ASP A 444 1.56 -15.45 12.71
CA ASP A 444 1.35 -16.25 13.93
C ASP A 444 0.13 -15.82 14.75
N ARG A 445 -0.38 -14.60 14.57
CA ARG A 445 -1.48 -13.99 15.35
C ARG A 445 -2.53 -13.34 14.45
N ASN A 446 -3.75 -13.16 14.99
CA ASN A 446 -4.89 -12.61 14.25
C ASN A 446 -4.77 -11.09 14.04
N PRO A 447 -4.59 -10.60 12.81
CA PRO A 447 -4.47 -9.17 12.53
C PRO A 447 -5.80 -8.41 12.66
N LEU A 448 -6.94 -9.10 12.67
CA LEU A 448 -8.25 -8.49 12.90
C LEU A 448 -8.52 -8.20 14.38
N GLN A 449 -7.83 -8.91 15.31
CA GLN A 449 -7.90 -8.64 16.74
C GLN A 449 -6.92 -7.55 17.15
N SER A 450 -5.75 -7.54 16.55
CA SER A 450 -4.72 -6.54 16.79
C SER A 450 -3.89 -6.33 15.53
N ILE A 451 -3.83 -5.11 15.04
CA ILE A 451 -3.03 -4.78 13.85
C ILE A 451 -1.53 -5.04 14.07
N ALA A 452 -1.04 -4.98 15.31
CA ALA A 452 0.34 -5.35 15.65
C ALA A 452 0.69 -6.81 15.31
N ALA A 453 -0.30 -7.68 15.08
CA ALA A 453 -0.09 -9.04 14.60
C ALA A 453 0.51 -9.09 13.18
N THR A 454 0.42 -8.03 12.38
CA THR A 454 1.07 -7.95 11.07
C THR A 454 2.59 -8.04 11.14
N ARG A 455 3.20 -7.76 12.31
CA ARG A 455 4.64 -7.96 12.58
C ARG A 455 5.01 -9.41 12.88
N ALA A 456 4.04 -10.26 13.24
CA ALA A 456 4.28 -11.64 13.62
C ALA A 456 4.36 -12.55 12.39
N ILE A 457 5.26 -12.25 11.47
CA ILE A 457 5.40 -12.91 10.16
C ILE A 457 6.13 -14.24 10.33
N ARG A 458 5.45 -15.32 9.98
CA ARG A 458 6.01 -16.67 9.94
C ARG A 458 6.61 -17.02 8.59
N MET A 459 5.96 -16.57 7.50
CA MET A 459 6.33 -16.86 6.13
C MET A 459 5.80 -15.79 5.19
N VAL A 460 6.53 -15.55 4.12
CA VAL A 460 6.08 -14.76 2.97
C VAL A 460 6.10 -15.65 1.73
N VAL A 461 5.03 -15.62 0.95
CA VAL A 461 5.00 -16.16 -0.40
C VAL A 461 5.05 -14.99 -1.36
N LEU A 462 6.08 -14.96 -2.20
CA LEU A 462 6.29 -13.93 -3.21
C LEU A 462 6.33 -14.57 -4.59
N ARG A 463 5.38 -14.19 -5.46
CA ARG A 463 5.25 -14.77 -6.80
C ARG A 463 5.22 -16.31 -6.78
N GLY A 464 4.56 -16.88 -5.77
CA GLY A 464 4.44 -18.33 -5.57
C GLY A 464 5.65 -19.03 -4.92
N ARG A 465 6.75 -18.32 -4.65
CA ARG A 465 7.90 -18.86 -3.93
C ARG A 465 7.81 -18.54 -2.44
N SER A 466 7.91 -19.56 -1.60
CA SER A 466 7.80 -19.44 -0.14
C SER A 466 9.15 -19.11 0.50
N TYR A 467 9.13 -18.18 1.46
CA TYR A 467 10.24 -17.78 2.29
C TYR A 467 9.80 -17.91 3.75
N ASP A 468 10.31 -18.92 4.44
CA ASP A 468 10.02 -19.13 5.87
C ASP A 468 10.76 -18.14 6.76
N ARG A 469 10.55 -18.22 8.08
CA ARG A 469 11.18 -17.29 9.02
C ARG A 469 12.70 -17.30 8.94
N ALA A 470 13.31 -18.48 8.73
CA ALA A 470 14.76 -18.57 8.62
C ALA A 470 15.30 -17.85 7.36
N ALA A 471 14.61 -18.01 6.22
CA ALA A 471 14.95 -17.30 4.99
C ALA A 471 14.78 -15.78 5.16
N LEU A 472 13.69 -15.32 5.82
CA LEU A 472 13.46 -13.89 6.07
C LEU A 472 14.50 -13.32 7.06
N ASP A 473 14.87 -14.05 8.11
CA ASP A 473 15.94 -13.67 9.03
C ASP A 473 17.30 -13.61 8.32
N GLY A 474 17.54 -14.51 7.37
CA GLY A 474 18.72 -14.50 6.52
C GLY A 474 18.80 -13.21 5.65
N MET A 475 17.68 -12.72 5.12
CA MET A 475 17.63 -11.45 4.38
C MET A 475 18.02 -10.26 5.29
N LEU A 476 17.47 -10.21 6.50
CA LEU A 476 17.81 -9.20 7.49
C LEU A 476 19.30 -9.28 7.87
N ALA A 477 19.80 -10.47 8.15
CA ALA A 477 21.23 -10.67 8.49
C ALA A 477 22.17 -10.25 7.36
N ALA A 478 21.83 -10.58 6.09
CA ALA A 478 22.63 -10.19 4.94
C ALA A 478 22.67 -8.67 4.74
N THR A 479 21.55 -7.97 4.92
CA THR A 479 21.53 -6.50 4.85
C THR A 479 22.33 -5.89 5.98
N ARG A 480 22.21 -6.39 7.21
CA ARG A 480 23.00 -5.94 8.36
C ARG A 480 24.51 -6.11 8.13
N ALA A 481 24.93 -7.24 7.58
CA ALA A 481 26.33 -7.49 7.27
C ALA A 481 26.89 -6.45 6.27
N LYS A 482 26.16 -6.18 5.17
CA LYS A 482 26.55 -5.15 4.19
C LYS A 482 26.66 -3.76 4.84
N VAL A 483 25.71 -3.37 5.66
CA VAL A 483 25.74 -2.09 6.38
C VAL A 483 26.94 -2.03 7.32
N SER A 484 27.28 -3.12 8.00
CA SER A 484 28.47 -3.20 8.85
C SER A 484 29.76 -3.00 8.05
N GLU A 485 29.86 -3.59 6.86
CA GLU A 485 31.01 -3.41 5.94
C GLU A 485 31.14 -1.94 5.50
N TRP A 486 30.04 -1.30 5.10
CA TRP A 486 30.03 0.13 4.73
C TRP A 486 30.40 1.05 5.89
N ASN A 487 29.88 0.79 7.10
CA ASN A 487 30.26 1.53 8.30
C ASN A 487 31.75 1.39 8.63
N ALA A 488 32.34 0.20 8.44
CA ALA A 488 33.76 -0.01 8.64
C ALA A 488 34.61 0.70 7.57
N ALA A 489 34.14 0.77 6.33
CA ALA A 489 34.79 1.51 5.25
C ALA A 489 34.75 3.03 5.51
N ALA A 490 33.60 3.56 5.90
CA ALA A 490 33.42 4.99 6.19
C ALA A 490 34.27 5.51 7.38
N LYS A 491 34.65 4.62 8.31
CA LYS A 491 35.56 4.99 9.43
C LYS A 491 37.03 5.01 9.04
N ARG A 492 37.42 4.44 7.89
CA ARG A 492 38.80 4.38 7.40
C ARG A 492 39.16 5.56 6.49
N ASN A 493 38.16 6.21 5.93
CA ASN A 493 38.24 7.41 5.11
C ASN A 493 37.97 8.68 5.93
#